data_4bc38c148030c18c75573b6009408da3
#
_entry.id   4bc38c148030c18c75573b6009408da3
#
_cell.length_a   1.000
_cell.length_b   1.000
_cell.length_c   1.000
_cell.angle_alpha   90.00
_cell.angle_beta   90.00
_cell.angle_gamma   90.00
#
_symmetry.space_group_name_H-M   'P 1'
#
loop_
_entity.id
_entity.type
_entity.pdbx_description
1 polymer ?
#
loop_
_entity_poly.entity_id
_entity_poly.type
_entity_poly.pdbx_seq_one_letter_code
_entity_poly.pdbx_strand_id
1 'polypeptide(L)'
;MEYNFDVNSDAKKFEPYYLKCICTGWAHEGLRANWQKRLRTVQNEIGFEYIRFHGIFNDEMAIYSEDENGNPKFFWQYFDELFDFLKEVKLKPIFELSFMPEAISTKPHTLFWWKGNACPPTDYDKWAQLVKATVIHCVERYGIDDVLEWKWEVWNEPNLGSFWTRTQEEYFRLYQVTVKAIKSVDKRFAVGGPSSSGADFRDNLNYLKAFIDFCSAEKLPLDFVSAHPYPTYWPLDTAGNEQMGYMSKNCNIEHLDLIRDIIDHSPYPNAEIHLTEYNTSPSPRDLIHDTLFPAPFLLYNLTQNIGKVDSLGFWTFTDIFEENGPGESQFHGGFGLMNVLGIRKPSYFAYKFLADMGSNLVYRDENCFATKKDEKLHILLWNYCYYSDALQAVTEAPYHFTAVMMCLKIRNFHLQFILKTRKQLKHTNLAGITAVHCIIGSEWEHPKVLPRSRPLS
;
A
#
# COMPACT_ATOMS: atom_id res chain seq x y z
N MET A 1 27.94 -13.07 -9.05
CA MET A 1 26.82 -13.09 -10.02
C MET A 1 27.29 -12.46 -11.31
N GLU A 2 26.92 -13.02 -12.45
CA GLU A 2 27.25 -12.50 -13.77
C GLU A 2 25.94 -12.17 -14.47
N TYR A 3 25.83 -10.95 -14.98
CA TYR A 3 24.64 -10.49 -15.70
C TYR A 3 25.01 -10.23 -17.16
N ASN A 4 24.28 -10.86 -18.07
CA ASN A 4 24.53 -10.79 -19.50
C ASN A 4 23.25 -10.36 -20.24
N PHE A 5 23.20 -9.10 -20.68
CA PHE A 5 22.06 -8.56 -21.43
C PHE A 5 22.49 -7.56 -22.50
N ASP A 6 21.74 -7.52 -23.59
CA ASP A 6 21.98 -6.59 -24.68
C ASP A 6 21.32 -5.23 -24.40
N VAL A 7 22.15 -4.21 -24.19
CA VAL A 7 21.68 -2.84 -23.95
C VAL A 7 21.05 -2.19 -25.18
N ASN A 8 21.22 -2.78 -26.37
CA ASN A 8 20.59 -2.30 -27.60
C ASN A 8 19.34 -3.10 -28.00
N SER A 9 18.95 -4.10 -27.19
CA SER A 9 17.67 -4.77 -27.41
C SER A 9 16.52 -3.79 -27.32
N ASP A 10 15.45 -4.06 -28.07
CA ASP A 10 14.22 -3.27 -27.97
C ASP A 10 13.68 -3.33 -26.53
N ALA A 11 13.76 -2.19 -25.85
CA ALA A 11 13.32 -2.10 -24.48
C ALA A 11 11.78 -2.11 -24.42
N LYS A 12 11.21 -2.96 -23.60
CA LYS A 12 9.75 -3.04 -23.41
C LYS A 12 9.28 -1.93 -22.47
N LYS A 13 8.46 -1.01 -23.00
CA LYS A 13 7.82 0.01 -22.16
C LYS A 13 6.88 -0.64 -21.15
N PHE A 14 6.90 -0.15 -19.91
CA PHE A 14 5.99 -0.56 -18.84
C PHE A 14 5.54 0.64 -18.00
N GLU A 15 4.43 0.48 -17.30
CA GLU A 15 3.97 1.46 -16.31
C GLU A 15 4.56 1.14 -14.93
N PRO A 16 5.16 2.11 -14.23
CA PRO A 16 5.71 1.91 -12.89
C PRO A 16 4.58 1.92 -11.84
N TYR A 17 3.70 0.93 -11.90
CA TYR A 17 2.50 0.78 -11.06
C TYR A 17 2.79 0.91 -9.55
N TYR A 18 4.00 0.56 -9.14
CA TYR A 18 4.47 0.64 -7.76
C TYR A 18 4.72 2.07 -7.26
N LEU A 19 4.76 3.05 -8.15
CA LEU A 19 4.82 4.48 -7.81
C LEU A 19 3.43 5.15 -7.88
N LYS A 20 2.37 4.39 -8.14
CA LYS A 20 1.05 4.97 -8.26
C LYS A 20 0.41 5.30 -6.93
N CYS A 21 0.53 4.45 -5.91
CA CYS A 21 -0.17 4.69 -4.65
C CYS A 21 0.75 4.57 -3.43
N ILE A 22 0.51 5.45 -2.47
CA ILE A 22 1.06 5.37 -1.12
C ILE A 22 -0.08 5.43 -0.11
N CYS A 23 0.06 4.73 1.02
CA CYS A 23 -0.98 4.71 2.05
C CYS A 23 -0.54 5.39 3.33
N THR A 24 -1.51 5.72 4.17
CA THR A 24 -1.34 6.17 5.55
C THR A 24 -2.44 5.61 6.43
N GLY A 25 -2.38 5.83 7.76
CA GLY A 25 -3.36 5.29 8.70
C GLY A 25 -4.77 5.85 8.49
N TRP A 26 -5.10 6.98 9.08
CA TRP A 26 -6.43 7.55 8.95
C TRP A 26 -6.43 9.05 8.63
N ALA A 27 -7.57 9.53 8.15
CA ALA A 27 -7.72 10.90 7.63
C ALA A 27 -7.29 12.00 8.62
N HIS A 28 -7.66 11.85 9.89
CA HIS A 28 -7.38 12.85 10.90
C HIS A 28 -5.87 13.06 11.16
N GLU A 29 -5.02 12.04 10.95
CA GLU A 29 -3.56 12.21 11.00
C GLU A 29 -3.07 13.25 9.99
N GLY A 30 -3.74 13.37 8.85
CA GLY A 30 -3.40 14.29 7.77
C GLY A 30 -3.54 15.76 8.11
N LEU A 31 -4.27 16.10 9.19
CA LEU A 31 -4.37 17.47 9.73
C LEU A 31 -3.13 17.87 10.54
N ARG A 32 -2.22 16.95 10.83
CA ARG A 32 -1.04 17.17 11.66
C ARG A 32 0.14 17.72 10.86
N ALA A 33 0.72 18.80 11.32
CA ALA A 33 1.85 19.47 10.66
C ALA A 33 3.08 18.54 10.44
N ASN A 34 3.36 17.63 11.39
CA ASN A 34 4.46 16.69 11.27
C ASN A 34 4.18 15.61 10.21
N TRP A 35 2.95 15.13 10.08
CA TRP A 35 2.52 14.21 9.03
C TRP A 35 2.66 14.87 7.65
N GLN A 36 2.13 16.07 7.47
CA GLN A 36 2.23 16.84 6.23
C GLN A 36 3.68 17.11 5.83
N LYS A 37 4.55 17.42 6.78
CA LYS A 37 5.98 17.58 6.54
C LYS A 37 6.62 16.28 6.01
N ARG A 38 6.25 15.10 6.53
CA ARG A 38 6.76 13.81 6.05
C ARG A 38 6.27 13.54 4.64
N LEU A 39 4.99 13.77 4.37
CA LEU A 39 4.43 13.53 3.05
C LEU A 39 5.05 14.43 1.98
N ARG A 40 5.29 15.71 2.27
CA ARG A 40 6.06 16.59 1.35
C ARG A 40 7.44 16.02 1.04
N THR A 41 8.12 15.44 2.03
CA THR A 41 9.44 14.82 1.81
C THR A 41 9.34 13.61 0.87
N VAL A 42 8.37 12.73 1.11
CA VAL A 42 8.11 11.54 0.28
C VAL A 42 7.78 11.95 -1.15
N GLN A 43 6.87 12.92 -1.33
CA GLN A 43 6.47 13.39 -2.65
C GLN A 43 7.62 14.05 -3.42
N ASN A 44 8.46 14.83 -2.76
CA ASN A 44 9.61 15.46 -3.41
C ASN A 44 10.71 14.48 -3.82
N GLU A 45 10.89 13.40 -3.08
CA GLU A 45 12.01 12.48 -3.28
C GLU A 45 11.65 11.19 -4.03
N ILE A 46 10.38 10.78 -3.99
CA ILE A 46 9.88 9.56 -4.64
C ILE A 46 8.81 9.94 -5.67
N GLY A 47 7.73 10.60 -5.24
CA GLY A 47 6.63 11.05 -6.10
C GLY A 47 5.63 9.95 -6.41
N PHE A 48 4.57 9.88 -5.62
CA PHE A 48 3.42 9.02 -5.87
C PHE A 48 2.29 9.79 -6.58
N GLU A 49 1.37 9.07 -7.20
CA GLU A 49 0.22 9.67 -7.89
C GLU A 49 -1.02 9.73 -6.99
N TYR A 50 -1.25 8.67 -6.21
CA TYR A 50 -2.40 8.52 -5.33
C TYR A 50 -1.97 8.36 -3.86
N ILE A 51 -2.92 8.70 -2.98
CA ILE A 51 -2.85 8.37 -1.55
C ILE A 51 -4.15 7.70 -1.11
N ARG A 52 -4.05 6.70 -0.23
CA ARG A 52 -5.18 6.02 0.41
C ARG A 52 -5.05 6.06 1.94
N PHE A 53 -6.17 6.19 2.63
CA PHE A 53 -6.25 6.21 4.09
C PHE A 53 -7.65 5.85 4.57
N HIS A 54 -7.74 5.39 5.80
CA HIS A 54 -9.00 5.05 6.48
C HIS A 54 -9.76 6.28 6.99
N GLY A 55 -11.04 6.06 7.31
CA GLY A 55 -11.77 6.82 8.29
C GLY A 55 -12.07 8.27 7.93
N ILE A 56 -12.31 8.58 6.65
CA ILE A 56 -12.70 9.94 6.24
C ILE A 56 -14.04 10.35 6.86
N PHE A 57 -14.94 9.40 7.13
CA PHE A 57 -16.24 9.67 7.75
C PHE A 57 -16.26 9.42 9.26
N ASN A 58 -15.10 9.17 9.88
CA ASN A 58 -15.00 9.12 11.33
C ASN A 58 -15.46 10.42 11.95
N ASP A 59 -16.05 10.33 13.16
CA ASP A 59 -16.66 11.47 13.85
C ASP A 59 -15.64 12.59 14.14
N GLU A 60 -14.35 12.26 14.31
CA GLU A 60 -13.27 13.24 14.49
C GLU A 60 -13.01 14.11 13.25
N MET A 61 -13.38 13.63 12.05
CA MET A 61 -13.37 14.45 10.83
C MET A 61 -14.56 15.40 10.75
N ALA A 62 -15.55 15.23 11.64
CA ALA A 62 -16.73 16.07 11.82
C ALA A 62 -17.55 16.32 10.55
N ILE A 63 -17.49 15.41 9.56
CA ILE A 63 -18.17 15.60 8.27
C ILE A 63 -19.68 15.46 8.40
N TYR A 64 -20.15 14.55 9.26
CA TYR A 64 -21.56 14.22 9.39
C TYR A 64 -22.10 14.50 10.78
N SER A 65 -23.25 15.13 10.86
CA SER A 65 -24.08 15.18 12.07
C SER A 65 -25.56 15.24 11.69
N GLU A 66 -26.43 15.22 12.68
CA GLU A 66 -27.87 15.36 12.48
C GLU A 66 -28.41 16.55 13.29
N ASP A 67 -29.50 17.16 12.78
CA ASP A 67 -30.25 18.13 13.55
C ASP A 67 -31.21 17.43 14.56
N GLU A 68 -31.96 18.20 15.34
CA GLU A 68 -32.93 17.70 16.31
C GLU A 68 -34.06 16.85 15.71
N ASN A 69 -34.26 16.95 14.40
CA ASN A 69 -35.27 16.17 13.65
C ASN A 69 -34.64 14.97 12.93
N GLY A 70 -33.34 14.73 13.11
CA GLY A 70 -32.60 13.65 12.46
C GLY A 70 -32.26 13.93 10.99
N ASN A 71 -32.30 15.19 10.54
CA ASN A 71 -31.88 15.54 9.19
C ASN A 71 -30.35 15.67 9.12
N PRO A 72 -29.71 15.13 8.04
CA PRO A 72 -28.28 15.23 7.83
C PRO A 72 -27.76 16.67 7.74
N LYS A 73 -26.62 16.93 8.42
CA LYS A 73 -25.83 18.14 8.28
C LYS A 73 -24.41 17.75 7.91
N PHE A 74 -23.81 18.45 6.96
CA PHE A 74 -22.46 18.18 6.46
C PHE A 74 -21.54 19.36 6.73
N PHE A 75 -20.30 19.06 7.19
CA PHE A 75 -19.28 20.05 7.49
C PHE A 75 -17.98 19.63 6.83
N TRP A 76 -17.37 20.57 6.10
CA TRP A 76 -16.25 20.23 5.22
C TRP A 76 -14.91 20.80 5.67
N GLN A 77 -14.85 21.49 6.81
CA GLN A 77 -13.66 22.23 7.23
C GLN A 77 -12.41 21.36 7.33
N TYR A 78 -12.47 20.23 8.04
CA TYR A 78 -11.33 19.31 8.18
C TYR A 78 -11.07 18.53 6.91
N PHE A 79 -12.13 18.19 6.20
CA PHE A 79 -12.04 17.59 4.88
C PHE A 79 -11.27 18.50 3.92
N ASP A 80 -11.67 19.73 3.80
CA ASP A 80 -11.07 20.73 2.92
C ASP A 80 -9.60 20.97 3.26
N GLU A 81 -9.26 21.12 4.55
CA GLU A 81 -7.87 21.27 4.98
C GLU A 81 -6.98 20.12 4.54
N LEU A 82 -7.46 18.89 4.69
CA LEU A 82 -6.72 17.71 4.25
C LEU A 82 -6.58 17.65 2.73
N PHE A 83 -7.68 17.79 2.01
CA PHE A 83 -7.69 17.59 0.55
C PHE A 83 -7.05 18.74 -0.22
N ASP A 84 -7.12 19.99 0.30
CA ASP A 84 -6.35 21.11 -0.23
C ASP A 84 -4.84 20.86 -0.10
N PHE A 85 -4.42 20.28 1.03
CA PHE A 85 -3.04 19.88 1.22
C PHE A 85 -2.64 18.75 0.27
N LEU A 86 -3.49 17.74 0.06
CA LEU A 86 -3.21 16.67 -0.92
C LEU A 86 -3.06 17.22 -2.34
N LYS A 87 -3.92 18.18 -2.72
CA LYS A 87 -3.81 18.88 -4.00
C LYS A 87 -2.52 19.69 -4.11
N GLU A 88 -2.10 20.39 -3.05
CA GLU A 88 -0.82 21.12 -2.98
C GLU A 88 0.36 20.19 -3.31
N VAL A 89 0.38 18.99 -2.73
CA VAL A 89 1.46 18.01 -2.95
C VAL A 89 1.22 17.11 -4.17
N LYS A 90 0.19 17.39 -4.97
CA LYS A 90 -0.16 16.69 -6.22
C LYS A 90 -0.51 15.21 -6.04
N LEU A 91 -1.18 14.88 -4.94
CA LEU A 91 -1.73 13.55 -4.70
C LEU A 91 -3.24 13.55 -4.94
N LYS A 92 -3.70 12.51 -5.63
CA LYS A 92 -5.12 12.20 -5.82
C LYS A 92 -5.53 11.13 -4.80
N PRO A 93 -6.76 11.12 -4.30
CA PRO A 93 -7.19 10.05 -3.41
C PRO A 93 -7.57 8.78 -4.18
N ILE A 94 -7.16 7.61 -3.67
CA ILE A 94 -8.01 6.43 -3.69
C ILE A 94 -8.88 6.59 -2.45
N PHE A 95 -10.09 7.06 -2.67
CA PHE A 95 -10.99 7.54 -1.63
C PHE A 95 -11.72 6.37 -0.98
N GLU A 96 -11.20 5.88 0.13
CA GLU A 96 -11.86 4.86 0.92
C GLU A 96 -13.03 5.46 1.69
N LEU A 97 -14.24 5.02 1.37
CA LEU A 97 -15.49 5.48 2.00
C LEU A 97 -15.71 4.69 3.31
N SER A 98 -15.06 5.12 4.38
CA SER A 98 -15.10 4.55 5.73
C SER A 98 -14.83 5.61 6.80
N PHE A 99 -14.98 5.38 8.06
CA PHE A 99 -15.83 4.39 8.70
C PHE A 99 -17.22 4.97 8.91
N MET A 100 -18.14 4.20 9.55
CA MET A 100 -19.52 4.64 9.71
C MET A 100 -19.63 5.76 10.77
N PRO A 101 -20.20 6.94 10.46
CA PRO A 101 -20.52 7.94 11.49
C PRO A 101 -21.41 7.35 12.59
N GLU A 102 -21.13 7.67 13.86
CA GLU A 102 -21.89 7.12 14.99
C GLU A 102 -23.38 7.44 14.89
N ALA A 103 -23.74 8.63 14.42
CA ALA A 103 -25.12 9.10 14.30
C ALA A 103 -26.01 8.22 13.39
N ILE A 104 -25.44 7.54 12.40
CA ILE A 104 -26.18 6.64 11.49
C ILE A 104 -25.76 5.17 11.63
N SER A 105 -24.94 4.85 12.61
CA SER A 105 -24.49 3.49 12.85
C SER A 105 -25.57 2.65 13.56
N THR A 106 -25.55 1.34 13.32
CA THR A 106 -26.16 0.38 14.23
C THR A 106 -25.41 0.43 15.57
N LYS A 107 -25.61 -0.50 16.49
CA LYS A 107 -24.85 -0.47 17.75
C LYS A 107 -23.35 -0.40 17.46
N PRO A 108 -22.61 0.61 17.97
CA PRO A 108 -21.21 0.81 17.67
C PRO A 108 -20.35 -0.42 18.03
N HIS A 109 -19.54 -0.86 17.08
CA HIS A 109 -18.42 -1.76 17.28
C HIS A 109 -17.20 -1.06 16.69
N THR A 110 -16.28 -0.67 17.56
CA THR A 110 -15.12 0.11 17.14
C THR A 110 -13.86 -0.74 17.14
N LEU A 111 -13.04 -0.53 16.12
CA LEU A 111 -11.69 -1.08 16.01
C LEU A 111 -10.68 0.06 16.05
N PHE A 112 -9.44 -0.31 16.23
CA PHE A 112 -8.32 0.61 16.40
C PHE A 112 -8.38 1.48 17.68
N TRP A 113 -7.25 2.03 18.04
CA TRP A 113 -7.15 2.95 19.17
C TRP A 113 -8.02 4.21 19.00
N TRP A 114 -8.11 4.72 17.75
CA TRP A 114 -8.94 5.88 17.39
C TRP A 114 -10.41 5.55 17.07
N LYS A 115 -10.84 4.33 17.39
CA LYS A 115 -12.24 3.90 17.43
C LYS A 115 -13.03 4.01 16.12
N GLY A 116 -12.45 3.58 15.00
CA GLY A 116 -13.18 3.44 13.75
C GLY A 116 -14.40 2.55 13.91
N ASN A 117 -15.58 3.00 13.52
CA ASN A 117 -16.82 2.28 13.69
C ASN A 117 -17.12 1.37 12.49
N ALA A 118 -17.01 0.06 12.70
CA ALA A 118 -17.11 -0.98 11.67
C ALA A 118 -18.53 -1.57 11.51
N CYS A 119 -19.56 -0.86 11.98
CA CYS A 119 -20.94 -1.30 11.86
C CYS A 119 -21.62 -0.78 10.58
N PRO A 120 -22.62 -1.49 10.04
CA PRO A 120 -23.43 -0.98 8.94
C PRO A 120 -24.30 0.21 9.39
N PRO A 121 -24.82 1.00 8.43
CA PRO A 121 -25.74 2.07 8.75
C PRO A 121 -27.08 1.52 9.20
N THR A 122 -27.75 2.24 10.12
CA THR A 122 -29.16 2.00 10.48
C THR A 122 -30.09 2.38 9.34
N ASP A 123 -29.67 3.35 8.52
CA ASP A 123 -30.41 3.89 7.38
C ASP A 123 -29.48 4.04 6.17
N TYR A 124 -29.64 3.19 5.17
CA TYR A 124 -28.86 3.20 3.95
C TYR A 124 -29.13 4.44 3.08
N ASP A 125 -30.28 5.10 3.21
CA ASP A 125 -30.56 6.34 2.49
C ASP A 125 -29.77 7.52 3.07
N LYS A 126 -29.58 7.57 4.39
CA LYS A 126 -28.68 8.56 5.02
C LYS A 126 -27.22 8.34 4.63
N TRP A 127 -26.77 7.08 4.57
CA TRP A 127 -25.45 6.75 4.03
C TRP A 127 -25.31 7.22 2.57
N ALA A 128 -26.29 6.92 1.73
CA ALA A 128 -26.29 7.39 0.33
C ALA A 128 -26.26 8.91 0.21
N GLN A 129 -26.97 9.63 1.10
CA GLN A 129 -26.93 11.09 1.14
C GLN A 129 -25.55 11.62 1.55
N LEU A 130 -24.90 11.01 2.55
CA LEU A 130 -23.53 11.37 2.95
C LEU A 130 -22.55 11.20 1.78
N VAL A 131 -22.56 10.02 1.16
CA VAL A 131 -21.68 9.73 0.01
C VAL A 131 -21.95 10.72 -1.14
N LYS A 132 -23.20 10.92 -1.50
CA LYS A 132 -23.57 11.84 -2.58
C LYS A 132 -23.17 13.28 -2.28
N ALA A 133 -23.39 13.76 -1.04
CA ALA A 133 -23.00 15.10 -0.61
C ALA A 133 -21.49 15.27 -0.69
N THR A 134 -20.71 14.25 -0.28
CA THR A 134 -19.26 14.26 -0.39
C THR A 134 -18.78 14.39 -1.83
N VAL A 135 -19.33 13.57 -2.74
CA VAL A 135 -18.97 13.65 -4.17
C VAL A 135 -19.30 15.01 -4.77
N ILE A 136 -20.49 15.55 -4.48
CA ILE A 136 -20.91 16.88 -4.94
C ILE A 136 -19.95 17.94 -4.42
N HIS A 137 -19.63 17.92 -3.12
CA HIS A 137 -18.70 18.86 -2.52
C HIS A 137 -17.31 18.81 -3.18
N CYS A 138 -16.80 17.59 -3.45
CA CYS A 138 -15.53 17.42 -4.17
C CYS A 138 -15.58 18.06 -5.55
N VAL A 139 -16.64 17.83 -6.31
CA VAL A 139 -16.82 18.43 -7.67
C VAL A 139 -16.91 19.96 -7.60
N GLU A 140 -17.66 20.50 -6.65
CA GLU A 140 -17.82 21.95 -6.46
C GLU A 140 -16.52 22.62 -6.07
N ARG A 141 -15.69 21.97 -5.23
CA ARG A 141 -14.46 22.55 -4.74
C ARG A 141 -13.26 22.36 -5.67
N TYR A 142 -13.09 21.15 -6.22
CA TYR A 142 -11.89 20.77 -6.98
C TYR A 142 -12.10 20.74 -8.49
N GLY A 143 -13.35 20.77 -8.94
CA GLY A 143 -13.72 20.67 -10.35
C GLY A 143 -13.89 19.24 -10.82
N ILE A 144 -14.77 19.06 -11.81
CA ILE A 144 -15.13 17.75 -12.33
C ILE A 144 -13.93 17.00 -12.93
N ASP A 145 -13.04 17.70 -13.63
CA ASP A 145 -11.90 17.08 -14.31
C ASP A 145 -10.91 16.47 -13.31
N ASP A 146 -10.63 17.15 -12.18
CA ASP A 146 -9.79 16.62 -11.12
C ASP A 146 -10.45 15.40 -10.46
N VAL A 147 -11.75 15.48 -10.13
CA VAL A 147 -12.47 14.41 -9.41
C VAL A 147 -12.70 13.17 -10.29
N LEU A 148 -12.74 13.31 -11.61
CA LEU A 148 -12.78 12.17 -12.54
C LEU A 148 -11.52 11.30 -12.50
N GLU A 149 -10.41 11.85 -12.03
CA GLU A 149 -9.17 11.07 -11.85
C GLU A 149 -9.12 10.32 -10.53
N TRP A 150 -10.04 10.59 -9.58
CA TRP A 150 -10.10 9.93 -8.29
C TRP A 150 -10.70 8.53 -8.41
N LYS A 151 -10.33 7.65 -7.46
CA LYS A 151 -10.88 6.30 -7.34
C LYS A 151 -11.72 6.24 -6.08
N TRP A 152 -12.97 5.78 -6.20
CA TRP A 152 -13.91 5.68 -5.07
C TRP A 152 -13.99 4.23 -4.61
N GLU A 153 -13.33 3.92 -3.52
CA GLU A 153 -13.28 2.59 -2.93
C GLU A 153 -14.33 2.46 -1.82
N VAL A 154 -15.11 1.38 -1.87
CA VAL A 154 -16.20 1.21 -0.91
C VAL A 154 -15.74 0.32 0.24
N TRP A 155 -15.51 0.97 1.41
CA TRP A 155 -15.14 0.33 2.66
C TRP A 155 -13.71 -0.22 2.70
N ASN A 156 -13.37 -0.93 3.83
CA ASN A 156 -12.10 -1.61 4.07
C ASN A 156 -12.33 -3.01 4.62
N GLU A 157 -11.69 -4.02 4.03
CA GLU A 157 -11.61 -5.42 4.48
C GLU A 157 -12.94 -6.03 4.99
N PRO A 158 -14.05 -5.94 4.25
CA PRO A 158 -15.36 -6.38 4.72
C PRO A 158 -15.48 -7.90 4.89
N ASN A 159 -14.49 -8.68 4.45
CA ASN A 159 -14.39 -10.11 4.70
C ASN A 159 -13.85 -10.44 6.10
N LEU A 160 -13.35 -9.46 6.86
CA LEU A 160 -12.93 -9.61 8.24
C LEU A 160 -14.01 -9.12 9.21
N GLY A 161 -14.41 -9.94 10.17
CA GLY A 161 -15.44 -9.60 11.15
C GLY A 161 -15.09 -8.42 12.07
N SER A 162 -13.81 -8.05 12.17
CA SER A 162 -13.37 -6.83 12.86
C SER A 162 -13.71 -5.56 12.08
N PHE A 163 -13.63 -5.59 10.74
CA PHE A 163 -13.89 -4.46 9.86
C PHE A 163 -15.34 -4.39 9.34
N TRP A 164 -16.09 -5.50 9.43
CA TRP A 164 -17.49 -5.54 9.06
C TRP A 164 -18.24 -6.53 9.97
N THR A 165 -19.07 -6.01 10.87
CA THR A 165 -19.71 -6.80 11.94
C THR A 165 -20.96 -7.54 11.51
N ARG A 166 -21.27 -7.56 10.23
CA ARG A 166 -22.48 -8.17 9.67
C ARG A 166 -22.15 -9.11 8.52
N THR A 167 -23.20 -9.52 7.81
CA THR A 167 -23.04 -10.50 6.73
C THR A 167 -22.44 -9.89 5.47
N GLN A 168 -21.95 -10.75 4.60
CA GLN A 168 -21.44 -10.39 3.28
C GLN A 168 -22.52 -9.71 2.42
N GLU A 169 -23.77 -10.15 2.51
CA GLU A 169 -24.90 -9.59 1.77
C GLU A 169 -25.20 -8.15 2.22
N GLU A 170 -25.05 -7.85 3.51
CA GLU A 170 -25.22 -6.48 4.02
C GLU A 170 -24.10 -5.56 3.51
N TYR A 171 -22.85 -6.05 3.38
CA TYR A 171 -21.78 -5.30 2.72
C TYR A 171 -22.08 -5.10 1.22
N PHE A 172 -22.54 -6.13 0.54
CA PHE A 172 -22.92 -6.02 -0.87
C PHE A 172 -24.03 -5.00 -1.07
N ARG A 173 -24.99 -4.92 -0.15
CA ARG A 173 -25.99 -3.86 -0.13
C ARG A 173 -25.37 -2.49 0.08
N LEU A 174 -24.41 -2.34 0.99
CA LEU A 174 -23.67 -1.08 1.18
C LEU A 174 -22.99 -0.64 -0.13
N TYR A 175 -22.30 -1.57 -0.77
CA TYR A 175 -21.66 -1.32 -2.07
C TYR A 175 -22.68 -0.85 -3.12
N GLN A 176 -23.79 -1.57 -3.28
CA GLN A 176 -24.85 -1.23 -4.24
C GLN A 176 -25.37 0.19 -4.03
N VAL A 177 -25.69 0.54 -2.80
CA VAL A 177 -26.22 1.87 -2.44
C VAL A 177 -25.16 2.96 -2.72
N THR A 178 -23.93 2.70 -2.33
CA THR A 178 -22.79 3.61 -2.53
C THR A 178 -22.52 3.89 -4.03
N VAL A 179 -22.41 2.81 -4.83
CA VAL A 179 -22.22 2.94 -6.29
C VAL A 179 -23.34 3.76 -6.93
N LYS A 180 -24.60 3.47 -6.58
CA LYS A 180 -25.73 4.23 -7.11
C LYS A 180 -25.67 5.71 -6.72
N ALA A 181 -25.28 6.02 -5.49
CA ALA A 181 -25.12 7.40 -5.02
C ALA A 181 -24.04 8.14 -5.83
N ILE A 182 -22.85 7.57 -5.98
CA ILE A 182 -21.73 8.17 -6.73
C ILE A 182 -22.09 8.35 -8.20
N LYS A 183 -22.56 7.28 -8.86
CA LYS A 183 -22.93 7.29 -10.28
C LYS A 183 -24.14 8.18 -10.59
N SER A 184 -24.94 8.56 -9.58
CA SER A 184 -26.03 9.54 -9.73
C SER A 184 -25.51 10.96 -9.91
N VAL A 185 -24.29 11.27 -9.45
CA VAL A 185 -23.65 12.57 -9.65
C VAL A 185 -22.98 12.63 -11.03
N ASP A 186 -22.11 11.67 -11.33
CA ASP A 186 -21.56 11.48 -12.68
C ASP A 186 -21.25 10.01 -12.94
N LYS A 187 -21.72 9.47 -14.06
CA LYS A 187 -21.53 8.07 -14.44
C LYS A 187 -20.07 7.70 -14.73
N ARG A 188 -19.21 8.68 -15.00
CA ARG A 188 -17.79 8.49 -15.33
C ARG A 188 -16.92 8.23 -14.11
N PHE A 189 -17.37 8.56 -12.89
CA PHE A 189 -16.56 8.31 -11.68
C PHE A 189 -16.19 6.84 -11.53
N ALA A 190 -14.92 6.55 -11.30
CA ALA A 190 -14.43 5.20 -11.10
C ALA A 190 -14.77 4.70 -9.69
N VAL A 191 -15.58 3.66 -9.58
CA VAL A 191 -16.02 3.06 -8.31
C VAL A 191 -15.64 1.59 -8.27
N GLY A 192 -15.12 1.13 -7.14
CA GLY A 192 -14.71 -0.26 -6.96
C GLY A 192 -14.63 -0.71 -5.50
N GLY A 193 -14.07 -1.88 -5.32
CA GLY A 193 -13.91 -2.62 -4.08
C GLY A 193 -13.58 -4.08 -4.40
N PRO A 194 -13.73 -5.01 -3.47
CA PRO A 194 -14.22 -4.87 -2.11
C PRO A 194 -13.12 -4.51 -1.09
N SER A 195 -11.88 -4.25 -1.51
CA SER A 195 -10.76 -3.99 -0.60
C SER A 195 -10.56 -5.16 0.40
N SER A 196 -10.66 -6.40 -0.11
CA SER A 196 -10.71 -7.58 0.74
C SER A 196 -9.33 -7.96 1.27
N SER A 197 -9.29 -8.34 2.56
CA SER A 197 -8.06 -8.82 3.20
C SER A 197 -7.60 -10.15 2.61
N GLY A 198 -6.30 -10.25 2.31
CA GLY A 198 -5.64 -11.45 1.84
C GLY A 198 -4.99 -12.29 2.94
N ALA A 199 -5.29 -12.02 4.22
CA ALA A 199 -4.73 -12.76 5.35
C ALA A 199 -5.09 -14.27 5.31
N ASP A 200 -6.24 -14.64 4.75
CA ASP A 200 -6.51 -15.97 4.21
C ASP A 200 -6.66 -15.87 2.69
N PHE A 201 -5.70 -16.41 1.99
CA PHE A 201 -5.62 -16.37 0.54
C PHE A 201 -6.85 -16.98 -0.17
N ARG A 202 -7.37 -18.10 0.32
CA ARG A 202 -8.53 -18.77 -0.27
C ARG A 202 -9.81 -18.03 0.03
N ASP A 203 -9.95 -17.54 1.25
CA ASP A 203 -11.11 -16.76 1.67
C ASP A 203 -11.19 -15.46 0.86
N ASN A 204 -10.07 -14.77 0.68
CA ASN A 204 -9.96 -13.58 -0.15
C ASN A 204 -10.47 -13.81 -1.57
N LEU A 205 -9.99 -14.87 -2.25
CA LEU A 205 -10.39 -15.18 -3.63
C LEU A 205 -11.87 -15.58 -3.72
N ASN A 206 -12.40 -16.32 -2.75
CA ASN A 206 -13.82 -16.68 -2.69
C ASN A 206 -14.70 -15.45 -2.47
N TYR A 207 -14.29 -14.57 -1.57
CA TYR A 207 -15.00 -13.31 -1.32
C TYR A 207 -15.01 -12.42 -2.56
N LEU A 208 -13.88 -12.29 -3.24
CA LEU A 208 -13.76 -11.53 -4.49
C LEU A 208 -14.67 -12.09 -5.59
N LYS A 209 -14.72 -13.40 -5.78
CA LYS A 209 -15.64 -14.04 -6.74
C LYS A 209 -17.09 -13.75 -6.41
N ALA A 210 -17.50 -13.96 -5.16
CA ALA A 210 -18.87 -13.70 -4.71
C ALA A 210 -19.26 -12.21 -4.91
N PHE A 211 -18.33 -11.29 -4.68
CA PHE A 211 -18.54 -9.86 -4.91
C PHE A 211 -18.74 -9.53 -6.39
N ILE A 212 -17.91 -10.09 -7.27
CA ILE A 212 -18.02 -9.93 -8.73
C ILE A 212 -19.35 -10.50 -9.25
N ASP A 213 -19.72 -11.70 -8.79
CA ASP A 213 -20.98 -12.36 -9.14
C ASP A 213 -22.18 -11.52 -8.72
N PHE A 214 -22.15 -10.96 -7.50
CA PHE A 214 -23.18 -10.02 -7.03
C PHE A 214 -23.26 -8.78 -7.91
N CYS A 215 -22.14 -8.12 -8.20
CA CYS A 215 -22.12 -6.94 -9.07
C CYS A 215 -22.72 -7.25 -10.44
N SER A 216 -22.41 -8.40 -11.01
CA SER A 216 -22.93 -8.85 -12.28
C SER A 216 -24.45 -9.13 -12.23
N ALA A 217 -24.91 -9.84 -11.23
CA ALA A 217 -26.34 -10.16 -11.04
C ALA A 217 -27.19 -8.88 -10.88
N GLU A 218 -26.70 -7.92 -10.14
CA GLU A 218 -27.36 -6.63 -9.88
C GLU A 218 -27.09 -5.59 -10.99
N LYS A 219 -26.28 -5.94 -12.01
CA LYS A 219 -25.89 -5.06 -13.12
C LYS A 219 -25.25 -3.76 -12.63
N LEU A 220 -24.43 -3.86 -11.59
CA LEU A 220 -23.69 -2.71 -11.04
C LEU A 220 -22.41 -2.46 -11.84
N PRO A 221 -22.01 -1.21 -12.03
CA PRO A 221 -20.69 -0.91 -12.55
C PRO A 221 -19.63 -1.35 -11.53
N LEU A 222 -18.52 -1.92 -12.05
CA LEU A 222 -17.32 -2.25 -11.32
C LEU A 222 -16.14 -1.79 -12.16
N ASP A 223 -15.63 -0.59 -11.87
CA ASP A 223 -14.57 0.03 -12.65
C ASP A 223 -13.20 -0.49 -12.25
N PHE A 224 -13.03 -0.88 -10.99
CA PHE A 224 -11.82 -1.52 -10.48
C PHE A 224 -12.13 -2.51 -9.36
N VAL A 225 -11.19 -3.40 -9.15
CA VAL A 225 -11.17 -4.34 -8.02
C VAL A 225 -10.02 -4.00 -7.09
N SER A 226 -10.23 -4.11 -5.79
CA SER A 226 -9.19 -3.89 -4.80
C SER A 226 -9.05 -5.04 -3.81
N ALA A 227 -7.80 -5.28 -3.35
CA ALA A 227 -7.44 -6.33 -2.41
C ALA A 227 -6.15 -6.00 -1.67
N HIS A 228 -5.92 -6.68 -0.53
CA HIS A 228 -4.76 -6.53 0.34
C HIS A 228 -3.97 -7.83 0.45
N PRO A 229 -3.04 -8.12 -0.47
CA PRO A 229 -2.32 -9.39 -0.52
C PRO A 229 -1.10 -9.38 0.39
N TYR A 230 -1.28 -9.40 1.70
CA TYR A 230 -0.16 -9.57 2.62
C TYR A 230 0.46 -10.97 2.52
N PRO A 231 1.80 -11.11 2.60
CA PRO A 231 2.49 -12.39 2.42
C PRO A 231 2.51 -13.27 3.67
N THR A 232 1.56 -13.09 4.57
CA THR A 232 1.50 -13.74 5.88
C THR A 232 0.16 -14.43 6.10
N TYR A 233 0.13 -15.35 7.05
CA TYR A 233 -1.06 -16.03 7.52
C TYR A 233 -1.03 -16.12 9.06
N TRP A 234 -2.17 -16.42 9.68
CA TRP A 234 -2.36 -16.46 11.12
C TRP A 234 -2.66 -17.90 11.59
N PRO A 235 -1.64 -18.77 11.73
CA PRO A 235 -1.85 -20.11 12.29
C PRO A 235 -2.05 -20.03 13.81
N LEU A 236 -2.75 -21.01 14.36
CA LEU A 236 -2.78 -21.23 15.79
C LEU A 236 -1.60 -22.10 16.21
N ASP A 237 -0.96 -21.79 17.34
CA ASP A 237 -0.01 -22.69 18.00
C ASP A 237 -0.74 -23.83 18.73
N THR A 238 0.01 -24.74 19.35
CA THR A 238 -0.54 -25.87 20.12
C THR A 238 -1.33 -25.46 21.36
N ALA A 239 -1.18 -24.21 21.82
CA ALA A 239 -1.94 -23.62 22.93
C ALA A 239 -3.17 -22.82 22.44
N GLY A 240 -3.39 -22.71 21.14
CA GLY A 240 -4.50 -21.99 20.54
C GLY A 240 -4.25 -20.47 20.39
N ASN A 241 -3.00 -20.01 20.53
CA ASN A 241 -2.65 -18.61 20.30
C ASN A 241 -2.37 -18.38 18.82
N GLU A 242 -2.80 -17.23 18.32
CA GLU A 242 -2.47 -16.79 16.96
C GLU A 242 -0.98 -16.47 16.83
N GLN A 243 -0.39 -16.90 15.73
CA GLN A 243 0.97 -16.59 15.35
C GLN A 243 0.99 -16.08 13.90
N MET A 244 1.89 -15.16 13.60
CA MET A 244 2.09 -14.72 12.24
C MET A 244 3.13 -15.63 11.56
N GLY A 245 2.74 -16.26 10.47
CA GLY A 245 3.62 -17.04 9.60
C GLY A 245 3.75 -16.39 8.22
N TYR A 246 4.83 -16.73 7.52
CA TYR A 246 5.03 -16.31 6.12
C TYR A 246 4.63 -17.44 5.17
N MET A 247 3.95 -17.09 4.06
CA MET A 247 3.41 -18.07 3.11
C MET A 247 4.52 -18.72 2.28
N SER A 248 5.02 -18.02 1.26
CA SER A 248 6.11 -18.46 0.40
C SER A 248 6.81 -17.26 -0.23
N LYS A 249 8.01 -17.47 -0.79
CA LYS A 249 8.75 -16.42 -1.52
C LYS A 249 7.90 -15.78 -2.63
N ASN A 250 7.09 -16.58 -3.31
CA ASN A 250 6.33 -16.18 -4.49
C ASN A 250 4.84 -15.94 -4.22
N CYS A 251 4.38 -16.01 -2.97
CA CYS A 251 2.96 -15.96 -2.65
C CYS A 251 2.25 -14.72 -3.23
N ASN A 252 2.87 -13.55 -3.22
CA ASN A 252 2.29 -12.35 -3.82
C ASN A 252 2.17 -12.47 -5.35
N ILE A 253 3.16 -13.08 -6.01
CA ILE A 253 3.17 -13.29 -7.45
C ILE A 253 2.02 -14.23 -7.84
N GLU A 254 1.89 -15.35 -7.12
CA GLU A 254 0.86 -16.37 -7.32
C GLU A 254 -0.54 -15.83 -7.00
N HIS A 255 -0.67 -15.05 -5.92
CA HIS A 255 -1.94 -14.42 -5.54
C HIS A 255 -2.42 -13.45 -6.63
N LEU A 256 -1.52 -12.61 -7.13
CA LEU A 256 -1.88 -11.66 -8.18
C LEU A 256 -2.21 -12.33 -9.51
N ASP A 257 -1.54 -13.43 -9.85
CA ASP A 257 -1.88 -14.22 -11.04
C ASP A 257 -3.31 -14.78 -10.92
N LEU A 258 -3.73 -15.23 -9.73
CA LEU A 258 -5.09 -15.74 -9.50
C LEU A 258 -6.14 -14.62 -9.49
N ILE A 259 -5.84 -13.45 -8.90
CA ILE A 259 -6.74 -12.29 -8.98
C ILE A 259 -6.93 -11.88 -10.43
N ARG A 260 -5.84 -11.78 -11.21
CA ARG A 260 -5.91 -11.43 -12.64
C ARG A 260 -6.74 -12.44 -13.43
N ASP A 261 -6.52 -13.74 -13.19
CA ASP A 261 -7.28 -14.80 -13.84
C ASP A 261 -8.78 -14.71 -13.54
N ILE A 262 -9.15 -14.42 -12.28
CA ILE A 262 -10.55 -14.21 -11.88
C ILE A 262 -11.15 -13.03 -12.67
N ILE A 263 -10.44 -11.91 -12.76
CA ILE A 263 -10.95 -10.72 -13.44
C ILE A 263 -11.06 -10.94 -14.94
N ASP A 264 -10.04 -11.52 -15.58
CA ASP A 264 -10.00 -11.76 -17.02
C ASP A 264 -11.13 -12.68 -17.50
N HIS A 265 -11.58 -13.62 -16.64
CA HIS A 265 -12.69 -14.54 -16.93
C HIS A 265 -14.03 -14.09 -16.35
N SER A 266 -14.11 -12.91 -15.75
CA SER A 266 -15.32 -12.34 -15.16
C SER A 266 -16.15 -11.54 -16.19
N PRO A 267 -17.37 -11.10 -15.83
CA PRO A 267 -18.13 -10.10 -16.58
C PRO A 267 -17.46 -8.72 -16.68
N TYR A 268 -16.37 -8.49 -15.93
CA TYR A 268 -15.64 -7.21 -15.85
C TYR A 268 -14.16 -7.35 -16.25
N PRO A 269 -13.81 -7.91 -17.43
CA PRO A 269 -12.42 -8.21 -17.78
C PRO A 269 -11.52 -6.97 -17.93
N ASN A 270 -12.12 -5.79 -18.05
CA ASN A 270 -11.42 -4.51 -18.16
C ASN A 270 -11.33 -3.73 -16.83
N ALA A 271 -11.81 -4.31 -15.72
CA ALA A 271 -11.67 -3.67 -14.42
C ALA A 271 -10.19 -3.54 -14.05
N GLU A 272 -9.79 -2.34 -13.59
CA GLU A 272 -8.45 -2.13 -13.06
C GLU A 272 -8.25 -2.97 -11.77
N ILE A 273 -7.02 -3.35 -11.46
CA ILE A 273 -6.68 -4.03 -10.21
C ILE A 273 -5.81 -3.10 -9.37
N HIS A 274 -6.33 -2.70 -8.22
CA HIS A 274 -5.63 -1.88 -7.25
C HIS A 274 -5.35 -2.69 -5.97
N LEU A 275 -4.07 -2.87 -5.64
CA LEU A 275 -3.69 -3.41 -4.34
C LEU A 275 -3.63 -2.23 -3.37
N THR A 276 -4.72 -2.01 -2.64
CA THR A 276 -4.90 -0.80 -1.86
C THR A 276 -4.24 -0.84 -0.48
N GLU A 277 -3.68 -1.99 -0.10
CA GLU A 277 -2.69 -2.14 0.98
C GLU A 277 -1.68 -3.23 0.67
N TYR A 278 -0.42 -3.00 1.03
CA TYR A 278 0.67 -3.94 0.87
C TYR A 278 1.87 -3.60 1.76
N ASN A 279 2.38 -4.58 2.47
CA ASN A 279 3.66 -4.51 3.19
C ASN A 279 4.20 -5.94 3.41
N THR A 280 5.31 -6.08 4.12
CA THR A 280 5.90 -7.38 4.50
C THR A 280 5.01 -8.16 5.46
N SER A 281 4.24 -7.48 6.30
CA SER A 281 3.23 -8.06 7.18
C SER A 281 2.13 -7.06 7.52
N PRO A 282 0.95 -7.49 7.98
CA PRO A 282 -0.15 -6.61 8.39
C PRO A 282 -0.07 -6.15 9.85
N SER A 283 1.05 -6.36 10.54
CA SER A 283 1.19 -6.00 11.97
C SER A 283 1.88 -4.65 12.15
N PRO A 284 1.25 -3.67 12.86
CA PRO A 284 1.85 -2.36 13.10
C PRO A 284 2.97 -2.37 14.17
N ARG A 285 3.35 -3.56 14.66
CA ARG A 285 4.40 -3.78 15.67
C ARG A 285 5.38 -4.88 15.27
N ASP A 286 5.47 -5.19 13.99
CA ASP A 286 6.41 -6.17 13.48
C ASP A 286 7.77 -5.51 13.25
N LEU A 287 8.75 -5.85 14.11
CA LEU A 287 10.10 -5.28 14.04
C LEU A 287 10.83 -5.52 12.72
N ILE A 288 10.33 -6.42 11.87
CA ILE A 288 10.88 -6.65 10.53
C ILE A 288 10.83 -5.38 9.68
N HIS A 289 9.82 -4.52 9.89
CA HIS A 289 9.66 -3.26 9.18
C HIS A 289 10.81 -2.28 9.40
N ASP A 290 11.53 -2.41 10.52
CA ASP A 290 12.67 -1.56 10.88
C ASP A 290 14.02 -2.15 10.47
N THR A 291 14.02 -3.33 9.82
CA THR A 291 15.23 -4.03 9.37
C THR A 291 15.55 -3.74 7.89
N LEU A 292 16.62 -4.36 7.39
CA LEU A 292 16.97 -4.32 5.97
C LEU A 292 16.05 -5.18 5.09
N PHE A 293 15.33 -6.14 5.66
CA PHE A 293 14.51 -7.12 4.93
C PHE A 293 13.47 -6.51 4.00
N PRO A 294 12.68 -5.46 4.38
CA PRO A 294 11.67 -4.88 3.50
C PRO A 294 12.21 -4.35 2.18
N ALA A 295 13.45 -3.87 2.13
CA ALA A 295 13.99 -3.31 0.91
C ALA A 295 14.14 -4.35 -0.23
N PRO A 296 14.90 -5.45 -0.09
CA PRO A 296 14.99 -6.47 -1.15
C PRO A 296 13.67 -7.21 -1.37
N PHE A 297 12.83 -7.37 -0.33
CA PHE A 297 11.48 -7.91 -0.46
C PHE A 297 10.63 -7.08 -1.43
N LEU A 298 10.62 -5.75 -1.24
CA LEU A 298 9.90 -4.83 -2.13
C LEU A 298 10.46 -4.88 -3.54
N LEU A 299 11.79 -4.78 -3.71
CA LEU A 299 12.40 -4.80 -5.03
C LEU A 299 12.06 -6.08 -5.81
N TYR A 300 12.11 -7.24 -5.14
CA TYR A 300 11.72 -8.51 -5.75
C TYR A 300 10.25 -8.50 -6.17
N ASN A 301 9.33 -8.29 -5.22
CA ASN A 301 7.89 -8.40 -5.51
C ASN A 301 7.42 -7.32 -6.48
N LEU A 302 7.87 -6.07 -6.35
CA LEU A 302 7.44 -4.98 -7.21
C LEU A 302 7.94 -5.14 -8.64
N THR A 303 9.17 -5.63 -8.83
CA THR A 303 9.68 -5.82 -10.19
C THR A 303 9.07 -7.05 -10.87
N GLN A 304 8.79 -8.16 -10.13
CA GLN A 304 8.22 -9.37 -10.71
C GLN A 304 6.74 -9.22 -11.12
N ASN A 305 6.01 -8.28 -10.54
CA ASN A 305 4.59 -8.08 -10.81
C ASN A 305 4.27 -6.97 -11.84
N ILE A 306 5.29 -6.43 -12.52
CA ILE A 306 5.08 -5.44 -13.60
C ILE A 306 4.12 -6.00 -14.66
N GLY A 307 3.06 -5.24 -14.93
CA GLY A 307 2.04 -5.55 -15.94
C GLY A 307 0.90 -6.46 -15.47
N LYS A 308 0.83 -6.79 -14.18
CA LYS A 308 -0.26 -7.59 -13.61
C LYS A 308 -1.34 -6.75 -12.93
N VAL A 309 -0.97 -5.61 -12.37
CA VAL A 309 -1.84 -4.72 -11.61
C VAL A 309 -1.64 -3.26 -12.02
N ASP A 310 -2.63 -2.43 -11.76
CA ASP A 310 -2.65 -1.02 -12.16
C ASP A 310 -2.06 -0.11 -11.10
N SER A 311 -2.19 -0.44 -9.82
CA SER A 311 -1.49 0.23 -8.72
C SER A 311 -1.25 -0.69 -7.53
N LEU A 312 -0.26 -0.29 -6.70
CA LEU A 312 0.01 -0.90 -5.42
C LEU A 312 0.23 0.20 -4.37
N GLY A 313 -0.58 0.17 -3.31
CA GLY A 313 -0.51 1.09 -2.18
C GLY A 313 0.37 0.52 -1.09
N PHE A 314 1.55 1.12 -0.86
CA PHE A 314 2.40 0.72 0.24
C PHE A 314 1.84 1.21 1.58
N TRP A 315 1.58 0.31 2.49
CA TRP A 315 1.06 0.54 3.84
C TRP A 315 2.19 0.62 4.85
N THR A 316 2.73 1.79 5.28
CA THR A 316 2.33 3.18 5.03
C THR A 316 3.55 4.07 4.74
N PHE A 317 3.42 5.38 4.49
CA PHE A 317 4.57 6.23 4.24
C PHE A 317 5.28 6.69 5.54
N THR A 318 4.60 6.63 6.69
CA THR A 318 5.11 7.14 7.98
C THR A 318 4.65 6.29 9.15
N ASP A 319 5.48 6.23 10.20
CA ASP A 319 5.12 5.68 11.52
C ASP A 319 4.33 6.68 12.40
N ILE A 320 3.92 7.82 11.87
CA ILE A 320 2.82 8.58 12.44
C ILE A 320 1.56 7.80 12.07
N PHE A 321 1.18 6.88 12.95
CA PHE A 321 0.21 5.84 12.69
C PHE A 321 -0.37 5.33 14.01
N GLU A 322 -1.69 5.33 14.14
CA GLU A 322 -2.34 5.27 15.45
C GLU A 322 -3.35 4.11 15.60
N GLU A 323 -3.32 3.08 14.76
CA GLU A 323 -4.25 1.94 14.90
C GLU A 323 -4.14 1.25 16.26
N ASN A 324 -2.90 1.00 16.71
CA ASN A 324 -2.62 0.45 18.04
C ASN A 324 -2.12 1.52 19.03
N GLY A 325 -2.52 2.78 18.80
CA GLY A 325 -1.97 3.94 19.50
C GLY A 325 -0.55 4.31 19.05
N PRO A 326 0.03 5.35 19.64
CA PRO A 326 1.40 5.77 19.35
C PRO A 326 2.39 4.65 19.69
N GLY A 327 3.46 4.53 18.90
CA GLY A 327 4.54 3.58 19.16
C GLY A 327 5.34 3.94 20.41
N GLU A 328 5.81 2.94 21.16
CA GLU A 328 6.56 3.11 22.40
C GLU A 328 7.99 3.63 22.17
N SER A 329 8.53 3.50 20.98
CA SER A 329 9.90 3.91 20.62
C SER A 329 9.96 4.45 19.19
N GLN A 330 11.12 4.99 18.82
CA GLN A 330 11.36 5.51 17.47
C GLN A 330 11.33 4.42 16.39
N PHE A 331 11.74 3.21 16.75
CA PHE A 331 11.72 2.01 15.93
C PHE A 331 10.94 0.95 16.71
N HIS A 332 9.67 0.81 16.39
CA HIS A 332 8.71 -0.04 17.09
C HIS A 332 8.03 -1.05 16.17
N GLY A 333 8.59 -1.24 14.97
CA GLY A 333 7.99 -2.11 13.96
C GLY A 333 6.81 -1.48 13.22
N GLY A 334 6.73 -0.15 13.17
CA GLY A 334 5.72 0.56 12.40
C GLY A 334 5.87 0.33 10.90
N PHE A 335 4.80 0.48 10.15
CA PHE A 335 4.74 0.22 8.70
C PHE A 335 5.51 1.20 7.83
N GLY A 336 5.84 2.38 8.36
CA GLY A 336 6.23 3.55 7.58
C GLY A 336 7.50 3.38 6.76
N LEU A 337 7.53 4.03 5.60
CA LEU A 337 8.80 4.31 4.90
C LEU A 337 9.71 5.20 5.75
N MET A 338 9.12 6.04 6.59
CA MET A 338 9.82 6.91 7.54
C MET A 338 9.29 6.68 8.95
N ASN A 339 10.19 6.68 9.94
CA ASN A 339 9.77 6.59 11.33
C ASN A 339 9.13 7.90 11.83
N VAL A 340 8.64 7.91 13.07
CA VAL A 340 7.96 9.09 13.69
C VAL A 340 8.80 10.36 13.67
N LEU A 341 10.13 10.26 13.69
CA LEU A 341 11.05 11.42 13.62
C LEU A 341 11.40 11.81 12.18
N GLY A 342 10.98 11.03 11.17
CA GLY A 342 11.30 11.23 9.76
C GLY A 342 12.64 10.64 9.34
N ILE A 343 13.16 9.68 10.09
CA ILE A 343 14.30 8.87 9.66
C ILE A 343 13.80 7.90 8.59
N ARG A 344 14.46 7.91 7.45
CA ARG A 344 14.15 7.04 6.31
C ARG A 344 14.56 5.61 6.62
N LYS A 345 13.65 4.67 6.48
CA LYS A 345 13.90 3.23 6.65
C LYS A 345 14.46 2.61 5.35
N PRO A 346 14.96 1.37 5.35
CA PRO A 346 15.42 0.70 4.14
C PRO A 346 14.36 0.61 3.03
N SER A 347 13.09 0.40 3.37
CA SER A 347 11.95 0.43 2.45
C SER A 347 11.82 1.77 1.69
N TYR A 348 12.12 2.89 2.34
CA TYR A 348 12.14 4.21 1.70
C TYR A 348 13.14 4.26 0.54
N PHE A 349 14.34 3.73 0.77
CA PHE A 349 15.39 3.73 -0.26
C PHE A 349 15.07 2.78 -1.42
N ALA A 350 14.38 1.67 -1.15
CA ALA A 350 13.89 0.81 -2.24
C ALA A 350 12.95 1.58 -3.17
N TYR A 351 11.98 2.31 -2.64
CA TYR A 351 11.09 3.16 -3.45
C TYR A 351 11.82 4.31 -4.12
N LYS A 352 12.75 4.95 -3.44
CA LYS A 352 13.55 6.04 -4.00
C LYS A 352 14.38 5.56 -5.21
N PHE A 353 15.00 4.40 -5.10
CA PHE A 353 15.76 3.82 -6.22
C PHE A 353 14.85 3.40 -7.37
N LEU A 354 13.67 2.85 -7.07
CA LEU A 354 12.67 2.54 -8.10
C LEU A 354 12.16 3.80 -8.82
N ALA A 355 12.02 4.92 -8.12
CA ALA A 355 11.63 6.21 -8.72
C ALA A 355 12.71 6.78 -9.66
N ASP A 356 13.98 6.46 -9.41
CA ASP A 356 15.07 6.83 -10.30
C ASP A 356 15.15 5.95 -11.55
N MET A 357 14.52 4.78 -11.57
CA MET A 357 14.50 3.88 -12.73
C MET A 357 13.67 4.47 -13.88
N GLY A 358 13.99 4.05 -15.10
CA GLY A 358 13.19 4.39 -16.29
C GLY A 358 12.03 3.42 -16.50
N SER A 359 11.12 3.78 -17.41
CA SER A 359 9.98 2.95 -17.80
C SER A 359 10.22 2.06 -19.02
N ASN A 360 11.47 1.96 -19.49
CA ASN A 360 11.87 1.11 -20.62
C ASN A 360 12.71 -0.06 -20.08
N LEU A 361 12.09 -1.21 -19.91
CA LEU A 361 12.71 -2.41 -19.35
C LEU A 361 13.71 -3.02 -20.35
N VAL A 362 14.95 -3.20 -19.89
CA VAL A 362 16.03 -3.85 -20.65
C VAL A 362 16.24 -5.28 -20.15
N TYR A 363 16.26 -5.46 -18.82
CA TYR A 363 16.49 -6.76 -18.20
C TYR A 363 15.82 -6.84 -16.83
N ARG A 364 15.34 -8.03 -16.47
CA ARG A 364 14.77 -8.32 -15.16
C ARG A 364 14.98 -9.80 -14.81
N ASP A 365 15.46 -10.04 -13.60
CA ASP A 365 15.43 -11.36 -12.95
C ASP A 365 15.13 -11.24 -11.45
N GLU A 366 15.46 -12.25 -10.67
CA GLU A 366 15.18 -12.27 -9.22
C GLU A 366 16.02 -11.28 -8.41
N ASN A 367 17.13 -10.77 -8.95
CA ASN A 367 18.12 -9.97 -8.23
C ASN A 367 18.57 -8.71 -8.99
N CYS A 368 18.09 -8.54 -10.22
CA CYS A 368 18.49 -7.46 -11.09
C CYS A 368 17.30 -6.85 -11.83
N PHE A 369 17.28 -5.54 -11.89
CA PHE A 369 16.33 -4.76 -12.68
C PHE A 369 17.08 -3.66 -13.43
N ALA A 370 17.10 -3.73 -14.77
CA ALA A 370 17.78 -2.78 -15.61
C ALA A 370 16.80 -2.10 -16.58
N THR A 371 16.83 -0.78 -16.59
CA THR A 371 15.94 0.06 -17.41
C THR A 371 16.72 1.16 -18.13
N LYS A 372 16.10 1.72 -19.18
CA LYS A 372 16.60 2.94 -19.84
C LYS A 372 15.74 4.14 -19.46
N LYS A 373 16.44 5.26 -19.20
CA LYS A 373 15.87 6.58 -18.99
C LYS A 373 16.84 7.61 -19.58
N ASP A 374 16.36 8.50 -20.45
CA ASP A 374 17.16 9.57 -21.06
C ASP A 374 18.49 9.08 -21.65
N GLU A 375 18.46 8.03 -22.48
CA GLU A 375 19.61 7.37 -23.09
C GLU A 375 20.63 6.75 -22.08
N LYS A 376 20.29 6.73 -20.80
CA LYS A 376 21.11 6.16 -19.75
C LYS A 376 20.56 4.82 -19.31
N LEU A 377 21.48 3.90 -18.99
CA LEU A 377 21.15 2.61 -18.40
C LEU A 377 21.18 2.75 -16.88
N HIS A 378 20.05 2.45 -16.24
CA HIS A 378 19.91 2.36 -14.79
C HIS A 378 19.85 0.90 -14.40
N ILE A 379 20.66 0.47 -13.44
CA ILE A 379 20.72 -0.90 -12.96
C ILE A 379 20.51 -0.89 -11.46
N LEU A 380 19.54 -1.66 -10.99
CA LEU A 380 19.26 -1.89 -9.59
C LEU A 380 19.53 -3.36 -9.28
N LEU A 381 20.32 -3.60 -8.25
CA LEU A 381 20.72 -4.93 -7.80
C LEU A 381 20.36 -5.11 -6.34
N TRP A 382 19.89 -6.28 -5.98
CA TRP A 382 19.60 -6.65 -4.60
C TRP A 382 19.92 -8.11 -4.36
N ASN A 383 19.98 -8.48 -3.07
CA ASN A 383 20.03 -9.86 -2.64
C ASN A 383 18.84 -10.10 -1.71
N TYR A 384 17.90 -10.90 -2.16
CA TYR A 384 16.70 -11.26 -1.42
C TYR A 384 16.78 -12.69 -0.90
N CYS A 385 16.79 -12.82 0.43
CA CYS A 385 16.63 -14.09 1.12
C CYS A 385 15.23 -14.14 1.73
N TYR A 386 14.48 -15.18 1.42
CA TYR A 386 13.15 -15.34 1.94
C TYR A 386 13.17 -15.60 3.46
N TYR A 387 12.23 -15.00 4.20
CA TYR A 387 12.26 -14.97 5.66
C TYR A 387 12.20 -16.36 6.31
N SER A 388 11.38 -17.30 5.79
CA SER A 388 11.28 -18.64 6.36
C SER A 388 12.54 -19.49 6.16
N ASP A 389 13.29 -19.27 5.08
CA ASP A 389 14.59 -19.93 4.89
C ASP A 389 15.59 -19.45 5.94
N ALA A 390 15.51 -18.14 6.28
CA ALA A 390 16.31 -17.56 7.36
C ALA A 390 15.87 -18.09 8.74
N LEU A 391 14.56 -18.23 8.96
CA LEU A 391 14.00 -18.75 10.21
C LEU A 391 14.33 -20.24 10.44
N GLN A 392 14.22 -21.06 9.40
CA GLN A 392 14.59 -22.49 9.48
C GLN A 392 16.07 -22.69 9.85
N ALA A 393 16.94 -21.79 9.38
CA ALA A 393 18.34 -21.79 9.76
C ALA A 393 18.59 -21.36 11.22
N VAL A 394 17.59 -20.79 11.90
CA VAL A 394 17.71 -20.16 13.24
C VAL A 394 16.89 -20.86 14.30
N THR A 395 15.99 -21.78 13.96
CA THR A 395 15.23 -22.54 14.97
C THR A 395 16.12 -23.37 15.92
N GLU A 396 17.41 -23.48 15.62
CA GLU A 396 18.43 -24.03 16.51
C GLU A 396 19.21 -22.98 17.33
N ALA A 397 18.92 -21.65 17.14
CA ALA A 397 19.65 -20.57 17.82
C ALA A 397 18.69 -19.64 18.60
N PRO A 398 19.03 -19.24 19.84
CA PRO A 398 18.12 -18.54 20.75
C PRO A 398 17.87 -17.04 20.42
N TYR A 399 18.29 -16.50 19.26
CA TYR A 399 18.14 -15.08 18.94
C TYR A 399 17.72 -14.84 17.49
N HIS A 400 16.44 -14.60 17.26
CA HIS A 400 15.82 -14.32 15.95
C HIS A 400 16.47 -13.17 15.16
N PHE A 401 17.08 -12.21 15.81
CA PHE A 401 17.67 -11.03 15.20
C PHE A 401 18.97 -11.31 14.41
N THR A 402 19.73 -12.30 14.83
CA THR A 402 21.07 -12.60 14.26
C THR A 402 20.99 -13.27 12.90
N ALA A 403 19.92 -14.00 12.62
CA ALA A 403 19.79 -14.77 11.38
C ALA A 403 19.45 -13.92 10.15
N VAL A 404 18.55 -12.94 10.29
CA VAL A 404 18.25 -12.00 9.20
C VAL A 404 19.50 -11.24 8.79
N MET A 405 20.37 -10.90 9.76
CA MET A 405 21.67 -10.29 9.51
C MET A 405 22.70 -11.24 8.87
N MET A 406 22.61 -12.56 9.12
CA MET A 406 23.55 -13.53 8.55
C MET A 406 23.27 -13.82 7.06
N CYS A 407 22.02 -13.82 6.62
CA CYS A 407 21.66 -13.95 5.21
C CYS A 407 22.17 -12.76 4.36
N LEU A 408 22.46 -11.63 4.99
CA LEU A 408 22.94 -10.41 4.33
C LEU A 408 24.50 -10.30 4.27
N LYS A 409 25.26 -11.22 4.91
CA LYS A 409 26.73 -11.24 4.85
C LYS A 409 27.23 -11.86 3.55
N ILE A 410 27.24 -11.09 2.48
CA ILE A 410 27.99 -11.44 1.27
C ILE A 410 29.44 -10.97 1.45
N ARG A 411 30.35 -11.92 1.67
CA ARG A 411 31.76 -11.58 1.96
C ARG A 411 32.58 -11.14 0.75
N ASN A 412 32.21 -11.46 -0.50
CA ASN A 412 32.92 -11.01 -1.68
C ASN A 412 31.93 -10.91 -2.87
N PHE A 413 31.59 -9.70 -3.27
CA PHE A 413 30.73 -9.45 -4.41
C PHE A 413 31.59 -9.00 -5.60
N HIS A 414 31.73 -9.87 -6.59
CA HIS A 414 32.32 -9.50 -7.88
C HIS A 414 31.21 -9.34 -8.90
N LEU A 415 31.04 -8.09 -9.40
CA LEU A 415 30.09 -7.77 -10.45
C LEU A 415 30.87 -7.70 -11.78
N GLN A 416 30.47 -8.52 -12.72
CA GLN A 416 30.95 -8.44 -14.08
C GLN A 416 29.76 -8.21 -15.00
N PHE A 417 29.73 -7.06 -15.68
CA PHE A 417 28.74 -6.76 -16.71
C PHE A 417 29.35 -7.06 -18.08
N ILE A 418 28.70 -7.94 -18.83
CA ILE A 418 29.02 -8.16 -20.25
C ILE A 418 27.97 -7.41 -21.05
N LEU A 419 28.28 -6.18 -21.44
CA LEU A 419 27.43 -5.35 -22.27
C LEU A 419 27.69 -5.69 -23.75
N LYS A 420 26.72 -6.32 -24.41
CA LYS A 420 26.75 -6.54 -25.84
C LYS A 420 26.29 -5.28 -26.56
N THR A 421 27.18 -4.65 -27.30
CA THR A 421 26.83 -3.51 -28.16
C THR A 421 27.02 -3.91 -29.64
N ARG A 422 26.25 -3.30 -30.56
CA ARG A 422 26.36 -3.57 -32.02
C ARG A 422 27.70 -3.14 -32.63
N LYS A 423 28.51 -2.37 -31.91
CA LYS A 423 29.87 -2.04 -32.31
C LYS A 423 30.86 -2.70 -31.36
N GLN A 424 31.83 -3.45 -31.88
CA GLN A 424 32.95 -3.99 -31.10
C GLN A 424 33.55 -2.86 -30.27
N LEU A 425 33.32 -2.89 -28.96
CA LEU A 425 33.93 -1.95 -28.03
C LEU A 425 35.32 -2.44 -27.68
N LYS A 426 36.32 -1.70 -28.19
CA LYS A 426 37.62 -1.62 -27.53
C LYS A 426 37.39 -1.09 -26.12
N HIS A 427 37.96 -1.73 -25.12
CA HIS A 427 37.95 -1.38 -23.70
C HIS A 427 37.28 -0.04 -23.37
N THR A 428 36.01 -0.06 -23.04
CA THR A 428 35.26 1.15 -22.66
C THR A 428 35.23 1.29 -21.15
N ASN A 429 35.74 2.42 -20.69
CA ASN A 429 35.38 2.98 -19.40
C ASN A 429 33.82 3.03 -19.29
N LEU A 430 33.29 2.72 -18.12
CA LEU A 430 31.88 2.74 -17.75
C LEU A 430 31.17 4.11 -17.94
N ALA A 431 31.56 4.90 -18.93
CA ALA A 431 31.10 6.27 -19.18
C ALA A 431 29.66 6.38 -19.72
N GLY A 432 28.82 5.41 -19.50
CA GLY A 432 27.39 5.42 -19.85
C GLY A 432 26.47 4.82 -18.77
N ILE A 433 27.05 4.34 -17.67
CA ILE A 433 26.26 3.87 -16.52
C ILE A 433 26.17 5.01 -15.52
N THR A 434 25.00 5.60 -15.38
CA THR A 434 24.81 6.82 -14.57
C THR A 434 24.54 6.51 -13.10
N ALA A 435 24.01 5.34 -12.78
CA ALA A 435 23.82 4.90 -11.40
C ALA A 435 23.78 3.36 -11.34
N VAL A 436 24.62 2.79 -10.49
CA VAL A 436 24.49 1.42 -10.00
C VAL A 436 24.06 1.54 -8.54
N HIS A 437 22.77 1.28 -8.26
CA HIS A 437 22.28 1.24 -6.90
C HIS A 437 22.46 -0.19 -6.38
N CYS A 438 23.40 -0.37 -5.47
CA CYS A 438 23.57 -1.64 -4.76
C CYS A 438 22.96 -1.51 -3.35
N ILE A 439 21.90 -2.23 -3.08
CA ILE A 439 21.47 -2.50 -1.69
C ILE A 439 22.27 -3.72 -1.22
N ILE A 440 23.51 -3.47 -0.80
CA ILE A 440 24.33 -4.46 -0.12
C ILE A 440 24.28 -4.08 1.36
N GLY A 441 23.94 -5.02 2.23
CA GLY A 441 24.11 -4.84 3.66
C GLY A 441 25.57 -4.61 4.00
N SER A 442 26.05 -3.38 3.94
CA SER A 442 27.36 -2.97 4.43
C SER A 442 27.20 -2.36 5.81
N GLU A 443 28.19 -2.59 6.65
CA GLU A 443 28.30 -2.11 8.01
C GLU A 443 27.82 -0.67 8.16
N TRP A 444 26.63 -0.50 8.76
CA TRP A 444 26.25 0.77 9.33
C TRP A 444 27.03 0.91 10.61
N GLU A 445 27.95 1.87 10.71
CA GLU A 445 28.46 2.34 12.00
C GLU A 445 27.23 2.79 12.80
N HIS A 446 27.01 2.16 13.94
CA HIS A 446 25.97 2.54 14.88
C HIS A 446 26.11 4.05 15.16
N PRO A 447 25.03 4.84 15.07
CA PRO A 447 25.07 6.19 15.62
C PRO A 447 25.46 6.06 17.10
N LYS A 448 26.53 6.71 17.49
CA LYS A 448 26.99 6.71 18.89
C LYS A 448 25.81 7.11 19.77
N VAL A 449 25.37 6.19 20.61
CA VAL A 449 24.37 6.46 21.64
C VAL A 449 24.92 7.58 22.51
N LEU A 450 24.33 8.75 22.43
CA LEU A 450 24.64 9.85 23.33
C LEU A 450 24.36 9.36 24.77
N PRO A 451 25.28 9.56 25.72
CA PRO A 451 25.06 9.11 27.07
C PRO A 451 23.83 9.78 27.66
N ARG A 452 22.98 8.98 28.32
CA ARG A 452 21.82 9.47 29.06
C ARG A 452 22.28 10.57 30.01
N SER A 453 21.70 11.75 29.88
CA SER A 453 21.85 12.82 30.85
C SER A 453 21.42 12.29 32.23
N ARG A 454 22.28 12.46 33.25
CA ARG A 454 21.95 12.13 34.64
C ARG A 454 20.70 12.91 35.08
N PRO A 455 19.83 12.35 35.90
CA PRO A 455 18.77 13.09 36.52
C PRO A 455 19.37 14.22 37.37
N LEU A 456 18.87 15.41 37.20
CA LEU A 456 19.13 16.51 38.12
C LEU A 456 18.51 16.15 39.47
N SER A 457 19.36 16.11 40.50
CA SER A 457 19.00 15.96 41.91
C SER A 457 18.16 17.14 42.37
#